data_f49087aba03ad427a67b0ed80e4dbfbb
#
_entry.id   f49087aba03ad427a67b0ed80e4dbfbb
#
_cell.length_a   1.000
_cell.length_b   1.000
_cell.length_c   1.000
_cell.angle_alpha   90.00
_cell.angle_beta   90.00
_cell.angle_gamma   90.00
#
_symmetry.space_group_name_H-M   'P 1'
#
loop_
_entity.id
_entity.type
_entity.pdbx_description
1 polymer ?
#
loop_
_entity_poly.entity_id
_entity_poly.type
_entity_poly.pdbx_seq_one_letter_code
_entity_poly.pdbx_strand_id
1 'polypeptide(L)'
;YVMKDGAVVAELPAAEADVHRLHQLMVGRGLQAEYYREPLQRPHRDEIVLEARGLGLTGAYRDLDLTLHAGEILGIAGVIGSGREELCRTLAGFAPHDAGRLLLRGQEVRLAYVPRERRTEGLVLFLPVAANITLASLGELKRAGLIDTGAERRVARQWVERLRGRTPGIDTLCLNLSGGNQQKV
;
A
#
# COMPACT_ATOMS: atom_id res chain seq x y z
N TYR A 1 -25.19 -16.71 15.31
CA TYR A 1 -23.98 -17.44 14.88
C TYR A 1 -22.95 -16.48 14.30
N VAL A 2 -21.69 -16.58 14.75
CA VAL A 2 -20.54 -15.85 14.19
C VAL A 2 -19.73 -16.84 13.37
N MET A 3 -19.45 -16.49 12.13
CA MET A 3 -18.69 -17.35 11.20
C MET A 3 -17.34 -16.71 10.86
N LYS A 4 -16.32 -17.55 10.76
CA LYS A 4 -14.97 -17.18 10.33
C LYS A 4 -14.35 -18.32 9.52
N ASP A 5 -13.76 -18.00 8.38
CA ASP A 5 -13.06 -18.96 7.50
C ASP A 5 -13.91 -20.22 7.19
N GLY A 6 -15.23 -20.07 7.04
CA GLY A 6 -16.16 -21.15 6.74
C GLY A 6 -16.62 -22.00 7.94
N ALA A 7 -16.17 -21.69 9.16
CA ALA A 7 -16.59 -22.37 10.39
C ALA A 7 -17.38 -21.44 11.32
N VAL A 8 -18.30 -22.01 12.10
CA VAL A 8 -18.97 -21.29 13.19
C VAL A 8 -17.99 -21.22 14.36
N VAL A 9 -17.60 -20.00 14.75
CA VAL A 9 -16.63 -19.75 15.84
C VAL A 9 -17.31 -19.37 17.16
N ALA A 10 -18.57 -18.92 17.11
CA ALA A 10 -19.37 -18.65 18.31
C ALA A 10 -20.88 -18.66 18.00
N GLU A 11 -21.66 -18.96 19.02
CA GLU A 11 -23.11 -18.75 19.07
C GLU A 11 -23.41 -17.82 20.24
N LEU A 12 -24.09 -16.71 19.98
CA LEU A 12 -24.40 -15.68 20.97
C LEU A 12 -25.85 -15.27 20.86
N PRO A 13 -26.53 -15.03 21.99
CA PRO A 13 -27.81 -14.32 22.00
C PRO A 13 -27.62 -12.90 21.42
N ALA A 14 -28.63 -12.40 20.69
CA ALA A 14 -28.54 -11.06 20.08
C ALA A 14 -28.27 -9.95 21.10
N ALA A 15 -28.75 -10.10 22.33
CA ALA A 15 -28.49 -9.15 23.40
C ALA A 15 -27.03 -9.07 23.86
N GLU A 16 -26.22 -10.11 23.61
CA GLU A 16 -24.81 -10.20 23.95
C GLU A 16 -23.89 -9.91 22.76
N ALA A 17 -24.47 -9.70 21.57
CA ALA A 17 -23.74 -9.48 20.33
C ALA A 17 -23.41 -8.00 20.13
N ASP A 18 -22.53 -7.43 20.98
CA ASP A 18 -21.99 -6.09 20.73
C ASP A 18 -20.97 -6.07 19.59
N VAL A 19 -20.76 -4.91 18.98
CA VAL A 19 -19.90 -4.73 17.80
C VAL A 19 -18.44 -5.13 18.09
N HIS A 20 -17.93 -4.84 19.29
CA HIS A 20 -16.55 -5.16 19.66
C HIS A 20 -16.35 -6.67 19.77
N ARG A 21 -17.29 -7.36 20.41
CA ARG A 21 -17.25 -8.81 20.58
C ARG A 21 -17.41 -9.54 19.25
N LEU A 22 -18.29 -9.04 18.37
CA LEU A 22 -18.42 -9.58 17.01
C LEU A 22 -17.12 -9.41 16.21
N HIS A 23 -16.52 -8.23 16.23
CA HIS A 23 -15.23 -7.99 15.59
C HIS A 23 -14.11 -8.89 16.12
N GLN A 24 -14.01 -9.09 17.44
CA GLN A 24 -13.02 -9.99 18.04
C GLN A 24 -13.18 -11.42 17.52
N LEU A 25 -14.41 -11.91 17.48
CA LEU A 25 -14.71 -13.27 17.05
C LEU A 25 -14.46 -13.46 15.54
N MET A 26 -14.86 -12.49 14.71
CA MET A 26 -14.70 -12.55 13.25
C MET A 26 -13.24 -12.38 12.82
N VAL A 27 -12.51 -11.44 13.44
CA VAL A 27 -11.12 -11.13 13.07
C VAL A 27 -10.12 -12.01 13.83
N GLY A 28 -10.49 -12.50 15.03
CA GLY A 28 -9.65 -13.34 15.88
C GLY A 28 -8.52 -12.56 16.57
N ARG A 29 -8.61 -11.24 16.60
CA ARG A 29 -7.74 -10.34 17.38
C ARG A 29 -8.63 -9.37 18.13
N GLY A 30 -8.37 -9.13 19.41
CA GLY A 30 -8.90 -7.96 20.08
C GLY A 30 -8.46 -6.74 19.26
N LEU A 31 -9.42 -5.91 18.84
CA LEU A 31 -9.10 -4.54 18.47
C LEU A 31 -8.57 -3.93 19.77
N GLN A 32 -7.26 -3.98 19.97
CA GLN A 32 -6.64 -3.16 20.98
C GLN A 32 -6.98 -1.72 20.59
N ALA A 33 -7.45 -0.96 21.56
CA ALA A 33 -7.94 0.42 21.41
C ALA A 33 -6.90 1.40 20.83
N GLU A 34 -5.69 0.95 20.59
CA GLU A 34 -4.62 1.71 19.95
C GLU A 34 -4.74 1.68 18.43
N TYR A 35 -5.82 2.25 17.89
CA TYR A 35 -5.94 2.53 16.46
C TYR A 35 -4.84 3.47 15.99
N TYR A 36 -4.43 4.38 16.88
CA TYR A 36 -3.31 5.28 16.69
C TYR A 36 -2.17 4.86 17.61
N ARG A 37 -1.05 4.46 17.01
CA ARG A 37 0.16 4.14 17.77
C ARG A 37 0.82 5.44 18.25
N GLU A 38 0.08 6.24 19.01
CA GLU A 38 0.57 7.51 19.57
C GLU A 38 1.94 7.39 20.24
N PRO A 39 2.24 6.36 21.04
CA PRO A 39 3.57 6.21 21.64
C PRO A 39 4.70 6.00 20.64
N LEU A 40 4.39 5.64 19.37
CA LEU A 40 5.36 5.46 18.30
C LEU A 40 5.46 6.65 17.37
N GLN A 41 4.59 7.65 17.52
CA GLN A 41 4.66 8.88 16.75
C GLN A 41 5.93 9.64 17.13
N ARG A 42 6.69 9.99 16.13
CA ARG A 42 7.88 10.82 16.26
C ARG A 42 7.64 12.12 15.49
N PRO A 43 8.13 13.26 15.97
CA PRO A 43 8.10 14.49 15.19
C PRO A 43 8.86 14.26 13.88
N HIS A 44 8.36 14.83 12.80
CA HIS A 44 9.08 14.87 11.54
C HIS A 44 10.37 15.71 11.67
N ARG A 45 11.29 15.53 10.75
CA ARG A 45 12.49 16.36 10.65
C ARG A 45 12.14 17.64 9.87
N ASP A 46 12.94 18.68 10.04
CA ASP A 46 12.76 19.94 9.30
C ASP A 46 13.16 19.83 7.82
N GLU A 47 13.81 18.75 7.44
CA GLU A 47 14.23 18.48 6.07
C GLU A 47 13.01 18.25 5.15
N ILE A 48 12.87 19.12 4.14
CA ILE A 48 11.83 18.99 3.12
C ILE A 48 12.28 17.97 2.08
N VAL A 49 11.47 16.94 1.84
CA VAL A 49 11.72 15.89 0.83
C VAL A 49 10.91 16.09 -0.45
N LEU A 50 9.72 16.71 -0.34
CA LEU A 50 8.88 17.03 -1.48
C LEU A 50 8.19 18.38 -1.26
N GLU A 51 8.15 19.20 -2.31
CA GLU A 51 7.50 20.50 -2.29
C GLU A 51 6.72 20.70 -3.60
N ALA A 52 5.44 20.99 -3.47
CA ALA A 52 4.57 21.44 -4.57
C ALA A 52 4.23 22.90 -4.36
N ARG A 53 4.27 23.71 -5.42
CA ARG A 53 3.91 25.14 -5.40
C ARG A 53 3.01 25.47 -6.57
N GLY A 54 1.82 25.98 -6.28
CA GLY A 54 0.80 26.35 -7.25
C GLY A 54 0.44 25.18 -8.17
N LEU A 55 0.57 23.93 -7.69
CA LEU A 55 0.39 22.74 -8.50
C LEU A 55 -1.06 22.63 -8.98
N GLY A 56 -1.24 22.38 -10.28
CA GLY A 56 -2.56 22.25 -10.87
C GLY A 56 -2.62 21.20 -11.97
N LEU A 57 -3.77 20.56 -12.08
CA LEU A 57 -4.13 19.65 -13.15
C LEU A 57 -5.57 19.94 -13.57
N THR A 58 -5.76 20.31 -14.83
CA THR A 58 -7.06 20.68 -15.38
C THR A 58 -8.10 19.59 -15.17
N GLY A 59 -9.23 19.96 -14.58
CA GLY A 59 -10.33 19.03 -14.28
C GLY A 59 -10.16 18.23 -12.98
N ALA A 60 -9.03 18.33 -12.27
CA ALA A 60 -8.79 17.59 -11.04
C ALA A 60 -8.55 18.50 -9.82
N TYR A 61 -7.49 19.33 -9.84
CA TYR A 61 -7.16 20.23 -8.74
C TYR A 61 -6.42 21.46 -9.26
N ARG A 62 -6.38 22.53 -8.49
CA ARG A 62 -5.71 23.77 -8.87
C ARG A 62 -5.08 24.46 -7.67
N ASP A 63 -4.01 25.20 -7.95
CA ASP A 63 -3.36 26.15 -7.03
C ASP A 63 -3.03 25.52 -5.66
N LEU A 64 -2.43 24.34 -5.71
CA LEU A 64 -2.14 23.54 -4.53
C LEU A 64 -0.69 23.75 -4.10
N ASP A 65 -0.51 24.19 -2.86
CA ASP A 65 0.77 24.22 -2.17
C ASP A 65 0.84 23.11 -1.14
N LEU A 66 1.94 22.37 -1.12
CA LEU A 66 2.14 21.25 -0.22
C LEU A 66 3.63 21.07 0.04
N THR A 67 3.95 20.81 1.29
CA THR A 67 5.31 20.46 1.72
C THR A 67 5.27 19.15 2.51
N LEU A 68 6.19 18.23 2.20
CA LEU A 68 6.36 16.97 2.92
C LEU A 68 7.77 16.93 3.51
N HIS A 69 7.85 16.64 4.80
CA HIS A 69 9.11 16.55 5.52
C HIS A 69 9.60 15.12 5.69
N ALA A 70 10.87 14.95 5.94
CA ALA A 70 11.46 13.63 6.19
C ALA A 70 10.87 12.98 7.46
N GLY A 71 10.31 11.79 7.32
CA GLY A 71 9.64 11.06 8.39
C GLY A 71 8.19 11.47 8.63
N GLU A 72 7.65 12.42 7.86
CA GLU A 72 6.24 12.83 7.93
C GLU A 72 5.31 11.82 7.24
N ILE A 73 4.11 11.66 7.81
CA ILE A 73 2.98 10.98 7.18
C ILE A 73 1.91 12.03 6.93
N LEU A 74 1.76 12.43 5.68
CA LEU A 74 0.75 13.41 5.27
C LEU A 74 -0.52 12.70 4.81
N GLY A 75 -1.65 12.98 5.45
CA GLY A 75 -2.96 12.46 5.07
C GLY A 75 -3.66 13.37 4.05
N ILE A 76 -4.04 12.83 2.91
CA ILE A 76 -4.84 13.53 1.89
C ILE A 76 -6.24 12.95 1.89
N ALA A 77 -7.23 13.73 2.32
CA ALA A 77 -8.63 13.32 2.38
C ALA A 77 -9.45 13.98 1.25
N GLY A 78 -10.51 13.31 0.82
CA GLY A 78 -11.44 13.84 -0.17
C GLY A 78 -12.45 12.78 -0.61
N VAL A 79 -13.59 13.24 -1.12
CA VAL A 79 -14.60 12.36 -1.71
C VAL A 79 -14.13 11.79 -3.06
N ILE A 80 -14.83 10.81 -3.59
CA ILE A 80 -14.58 10.29 -4.94
C ILE A 80 -14.78 11.41 -5.95
N GLY A 81 -13.82 11.57 -6.87
CA GLY A 81 -13.83 12.63 -7.88
C GLY A 81 -13.33 14.00 -7.38
N SER A 82 -12.77 14.07 -6.17
CA SER A 82 -12.19 15.32 -5.63
C SER A 82 -10.81 15.70 -6.19
N GLY A 83 -10.24 14.90 -7.10
CA GLY A 83 -8.88 15.09 -7.61
C GLY A 83 -7.78 14.50 -6.70
N ARG A 84 -8.14 13.87 -5.57
CA ARG A 84 -7.20 13.27 -4.63
C ARG A 84 -6.33 12.20 -5.28
N GLU A 85 -6.92 11.35 -6.09
CA GLU A 85 -6.20 10.26 -6.76
C GLU A 85 -5.23 10.80 -7.80
N GLU A 86 -5.69 11.76 -8.60
CA GLU A 86 -4.89 12.45 -9.60
C GLU A 86 -3.71 13.18 -8.93
N LEU A 87 -3.95 13.83 -7.80
CA LEU A 87 -2.90 14.47 -7.01
C LEU A 87 -1.85 13.45 -6.53
N CYS A 88 -2.27 12.33 -5.94
CA CYS A 88 -1.33 11.29 -5.51
C CYS A 88 -0.50 10.74 -6.67
N ARG A 89 -1.11 10.54 -7.85
CA ARG A 89 -0.41 10.09 -9.06
C ARG A 89 0.59 11.13 -9.55
N THR A 90 0.22 12.42 -9.51
CA THR A 90 1.13 13.51 -9.88
C THR A 90 2.31 13.62 -8.92
N LEU A 91 2.05 13.58 -7.61
CA LEU A 91 3.11 13.62 -6.58
C LEU A 91 4.09 12.45 -6.72
N ALA A 92 3.60 11.29 -7.15
CA ALA A 92 4.42 10.10 -7.41
C ALA A 92 5.08 10.07 -8.81
N GLY A 93 4.83 11.08 -9.65
CA GLY A 93 5.40 11.16 -11.00
C GLY A 93 4.72 10.29 -12.06
N PHE A 94 3.54 9.72 -11.76
CA PHE A 94 2.77 8.87 -12.69
C PHE A 94 1.74 9.65 -13.52
N ALA A 95 1.48 10.91 -13.20
CA ALA A 95 0.61 11.79 -13.97
C ALA A 95 1.29 13.16 -14.18
N PRO A 96 1.04 13.84 -15.30
CA PRO A 96 1.51 15.19 -15.53
C PRO A 96 0.79 16.19 -14.62
N HIS A 97 1.25 17.44 -14.64
CA HIS A 97 0.57 18.63 -14.13
C HIS A 97 0.64 19.72 -15.16
N ASP A 98 -0.38 20.60 -15.19
CA ASP A 98 -0.51 21.67 -16.18
C ASP A 98 0.07 22.99 -15.66
N ALA A 99 0.08 23.16 -14.34
CA ALA A 99 0.53 24.38 -13.68
C ALA A 99 1.36 24.09 -12.45
N GLY A 100 2.15 25.06 -12.02
CA GLY A 100 2.95 24.99 -10.82
C GLY A 100 4.26 24.22 -10.99
N ARG A 101 4.83 23.81 -9.87
CA ARG A 101 6.09 23.08 -9.80
C ARG A 101 6.03 22.00 -8.73
N LEU A 102 6.58 20.83 -9.06
CA LEU A 102 6.82 19.74 -8.13
C LEU A 102 8.33 19.53 -7.99
N LEU A 103 8.85 19.69 -6.81
CA LEU A 103 10.28 19.60 -6.51
C LEU A 103 10.52 18.45 -5.54
N LEU A 104 11.36 17.51 -5.93
CA LEU A 104 11.93 16.49 -5.06
C LEU A 104 13.28 17.01 -4.55
N ARG A 105 13.45 17.06 -3.25
CA ARG A 105 14.68 17.55 -2.61
C ARG A 105 15.42 16.38 -1.98
N GLY A 106 16.72 16.29 -2.26
CA GLY A 106 17.61 15.22 -1.78
C GLY A 106 18.24 14.43 -2.92
N GLN A 107 19.43 13.88 -2.67
CA GLN A 107 20.24 13.24 -3.71
C GLN A 107 19.74 11.84 -4.13
N GLU A 108 18.85 11.21 -3.35
CA GLU A 108 18.38 9.83 -3.60
C GLU A 108 16.91 9.61 -3.21
N VAL A 109 16.03 10.55 -3.57
CA VAL A 109 14.59 10.32 -3.31
C VAL A 109 14.06 9.30 -4.31
N ARG A 110 13.81 8.08 -3.84
CA ARG A 110 13.08 7.06 -4.60
C ARG A 110 11.60 7.18 -4.28
N LEU A 111 10.80 7.42 -5.31
CA LEU A 111 9.34 7.42 -5.18
C LEU A 111 8.82 5.99 -5.35
N ALA A 112 7.93 5.59 -4.45
CA ALA A 112 7.14 4.37 -4.59
C ALA A 112 5.66 4.75 -4.56
N TYR A 113 4.87 4.16 -5.45
CA TYR A 113 3.45 4.39 -5.56
C TYR A 113 2.68 3.08 -5.35
N VAL A 114 1.77 3.08 -4.39
CA VAL A 114 0.82 1.97 -4.19
C VAL A 114 -0.54 2.41 -4.73
N PRO A 115 -0.97 1.90 -5.89
CA PRO A 115 -2.20 2.35 -6.52
C PRO A 115 -3.43 1.87 -5.73
N ARG A 116 -4.53 2.60 -5.86
CA ARG A 116 -5.82 2.20 -5.31
C ARG A 116 -6.35 0.92 -5.96
N GLU A 117 -6.27 0.87 -7.30
CA GLU A 117 -6.79 -0.25 -8.09
C GLU A 117 -5.69 -1.30 -8.34
N ARG A 118 -5.47 -2.16 -7.34
CA ARG A 118 -4.42 -3.18 -7.40
C ARG A 118 -4.53 -4.14 -8.60
N ARG A 119 -5.76 -4.45 -9.05
CA ARG A 119 -5.97 -5.44 -10.12
C ARG A 119 -5.66 -4.93 -11.52
N THR A 120 -5.68 -3.64 -11.71
CA THR A 120 -5.44 -2.99 -13.01
C THR A 120 -4.11 -2.22 -13.05
N GLU A 121 -3.66 -1.73 -11.90
CA GLU A 121 -2.47 -0.86 -11.82
C GLU A 121 -1.35 -1.44 -10.93
N GLY A 122 -1.71 -2.21 -9.90
CA GLY A 122 -0.73 -2.66 -8.89
C GLY A 122 -0.16 -4.04 -9.12
N LEU A 123 -0.88 -4.91 -9.83
CA LEU A 123 -0.49 -6.30 -10.04
C LEU A 123 -0.61 -6.72 -11.49
N VAL A 124 0.33 -7.54 -11.94
CA VAL A 124 0.20 -8.31 -13.17
C VAL A 124 -0.41 -9.67 -12.81
N LEU A 125 -1.72 -9.79 -12.88
CA LEU A 125 -2.47 -10.93 -12.33
C LEU A 125 -2.06 -12.30 -12.89
N PHE A 126 -1.62 -12.34 -14.12
CA PHE A 126 -1.17 -13.56 -14.80
C PHE A 126 0.30 -13.93 -14.55
N LEU A 127 1.01 -13.13 -13.74
CA LEU A 127 2.34 -13.48 -13.26
C LEU A 127 2.28 -14.13 -11.88
N PRO A 128 3.30 -14.96 -11.55
CA PRO A 128 3.45 -15.54 -10.23
C PRO A 128 3.61 -14.48 -9.12
N VAL A 129 3.33 -14.87 -7.91
CA VAL A 129 3.57 -14.05 -6.69
C VAL A 129 5.02 -13.56 -6.64
N ALA A 130 5.99 -14.44 -6.92
CA ALA A 130 7.40 -14.07 -6.93
C ALA A 130 7.71 -12.93 -7.90
N ALA A 131 7.24 -13.03 -9.13
CA ALA A 131 7.48 -12.02 -10.15
C ALA A 131 6.83 -10.67 -9.78
N ASN A 132 5.60 -10.68 -9.26
CA ASN A 132 4.93 -9.46 -8.83
C ASN A 132 5.68 -8.75 -7.68
N ILE A 133 6.09 -9.49 -6.64
CA ILE A 133 6.83 -8.96 -5.50
C ILE A 133 8.15 -8.30 -5.94
N THR A 134 8.82 -8.87 -6.92
CA THR A 134 10.16 -8.43 -7.31
C THR A 134 10.19 -7.47 -8.49
N LEU A 135 9.05 -7.27 -9.17
CA LEU A 135 8.94 -6.46 -10.39
C LEU A 135 9.53 -5.05 -10.23
N ALA A 136 9.24 -4.39 -9.11
CA ALA A 136 9.73 -3.03 -8.85
C ALA A 136 11.23 -2.97 -8.51
N SER A 137 11.87 -4.11 -8.18
CA SER A 137 13.29 -4.21 -7.77
C SER A 137 14.14 -5.10 -8.68
N LEU A 138 13.67 -5.39 -9.89
CA LEU A 138 14.39 -6.25 -10.84
C LEU A 138 15.83 -5.79 -11.12
N GLY A 139 16.08 -4.47 -11.06
CA GLY A 139 17.42 -3.91 -11.23
C GLY A 139 18.42 -4.42 -10.19
N GLU A 140 17.97 -4.66 -8.97
CA GLU A 140 18.78 -5.14 -7.84
C GLU A 140 19.03 -6.66 -7.91
N LEU A 141 18.20 -7.37 -8.68
CA LEU A 141 18.26 -8.82 -8.85
C LEU A 141 19.01 -9.26 -10.11
N LYS A 142 19.59 -8.32 -10.86
CA LYS A 142 20.35 -8.61 -12.06
C LYS A 142 21.76 -9.09 -11.71
N ARG A 143 22.17 -10.18 -12.36
CA ARG A 143 23.55 -10.69 -12.33
C ARG A 143 23.99 -10.97 -13.78
N ALA A 144 25.06 -10.34 -14.21
CA ALA A 144 25.57 -10.46 -15.58
C ALA A 144 24.51 -10.19 -16.67
N GLY A 145 23.60 -9.24 -16.43
CA GLY A 145 22.54 -8.85 -17.37
C GLY A 145 21.27 -9.71 -17.33
N LEU A 146 21.27 -10.82 -16.60
CA LEU A 146 20.13 -11.71 -16.41
C LEU A 146 19.56 -11.60 -15.00
N ILE A 147 18.30 -11.97 -14.82
CA ILE A 147 17.67 -12.03 -13.49
C ILE A 147 18.19 -13.27 -12.75
N ASP A 148 18.74 -13.08 -11.56
CA ASP A 148 19.06 -14.17 -10.64
C ASP A 148 17.78 -14.74 -10.04
N THR A 149 17.26 -15.81 -10.65
CA THR A 149 16.01 -16.46 -10.20
C THR A 149 16.12 -17.03 -8.78
N GLY A 150 17.31 -17.40 -8.34
CA GLY A 150 17.54 -17.85 -6.97
C GLY A 150 17.39 -16.71 -5.96
N ALA A 151 17.93 -15.53 -6.28
CA ALA A 151 17.75 -14.32 -5.48
C ALA A 151 16.28 -13.87 -5.48
N GLU A 152 15.64 -13.84 -6.64
CA GLU A 152 14.22 -13.53 -6.80
C GLU A 152 13.35 -14.38 -5.87
N ARG A 153 13.51 -15.69 -5.91
CA ARG A 153 12.75 -16.63 -5.07
C ARG A 153 13.00 -16.44 -3.56
N ARG A 154 14.23 -16.10 -3.18
CA ARG A 154 14.56 -15.79 -1.77
C ARG A 154 13.85 -14.54 -1.30
N VAL A 155 13.94 -13.46 -2.07
CA VAL A 155 13.28 -12.18 -1.77
C VAL A 155 11.77 -12.36 -1.68
N ALA A 156 11.16 -13.05 -2.65
CA ALA A 156 9.73 -13.30 -2.65
C ALA A 156 9.26 -14.07 -1.41
N ARG A 157 9.95 -15.14 -1.01
CA ARG A 157 9.62 -15.88 0.22
C ARG A 157 9.73 -15.02 1.48
N GLN A 158 10.76 -14.22 1.57
CA GLN A 158 10.99 -13.32 2.70
C GLN A 158 9.83 -12.30 2.84
N TRP A 159 9.35 -11.72 1.74
CA TRP A 159 8.24 -10.78 1.78
C TRP A 159 6.91 -11.47 2.10
N VAL A 160 6.64 -12.64 1.52
CA VAL A 160 5.43 -13.42 1.84
C VAL A 160 5.38 -13.74 3.34
N GLU A 161 6.50 -14.15 3.94
CA GLU A 161 6.58 -14.43 5.35
C GLU A 161 6.41 -13.15 6.20
N ARG A 162 7.14 -12.09 5.88
CA ARG A 162 7.11 -10.80 6.59
C ARG A 162 5.72 -10.19 6.62
N LEU A 163 4.99 -10.25 5.50
CA LEU A 163 3.63 -9.72 5.38
C LEU A 163 2.56 -10.75 5.76
N ARG A 164 2.98 -11.95 6.20
CA ARG A 164 2.07 -13.06 6.52
C ARG A 164 1.10 -13.33 5.38
N GLY A 165 1.61 -13.37 4.14
CA GLY A 165 0.85 -13.68 2.95
C GLY A 165 0.42 -15.15 2.98
N ARG A 166 -0.87 -15.42 2.77
CA ARG A 166 -1.39 -16.78 2.63
C ARG A 166 -1.44 -17.12 1.14
N THR A 167 -0.48 -17.89 0.69
CA THR A 167 -0.40 -18.40 -0.68
C THR A 167 0.01 -19.86 -0.65
N PRO A 168 -0.47 -20.71 -1.59
CA PRO A 168 0.02 -22.09 -1.73
C PRO A 168 1.53 -22.14 -2.05
N GLY A 169 2.06 -21.11 -2.70
CA GLY A 169 3.47 -20.98 -3.04
C GLY A 169 3.75 -19.70 -3.79
N ILE A 170 5.02 -19.35 -3.91
CA ILE A 170 5.46 -18.13 -4.63
C ILE A 170 5.29 -18.26 -6.16
N ASP A 171 5.10 -19.47 -6.66
CA ASP A 171 4.85 -19.76 -8.10
C ASP A 171 3.35 -19.68 -8.44
N THR A 172 2.47 -19.51 -7.44
CA THR A 172 1.03 -19.33 -7.65
C THR A 172 0.78 -18.03 -8.41
N LEU A 173 -0.08 -18.05 -9.41
CA LEU A 173 -0.50 -16.83 -10.11
C LEU A 173 -1.27 -15.92 -9.17
N CYS A 174 -1.02 -14.61 -9.24
CA CYS A 174 -1.72 -13.63 -8.40
C CYS A 174 -3.23 -13.63 -8.60
N LEU A 175 -3.71 -13.99 -9.78
CA LEU A 175 -5.13 -14.16 -10.08
C LEU A 175 -5.83 -15.15 -9.12
N ASN A 176 -5.13 -16.19 -8.69
CA ASN A 176 -5.67 -17.25 -7.84
C ASN A 176 -5.66 -16.91 -6.34
N LEU A 177 -5.17 -15.73 -5.97
CA LEU A 177 -5.15 -15.29 -4.59
C LEU A 177 -6.46 -14.56 -4.22
N SER A 178 -6.86 -14.68 -2.94
CA SER A 178 -7.90 -13.84 -2.40
C SER A 178 -7.50 -12.35 -2.42
N GLY A 179 -8.50 -11.45 -2.46
CA GLY A 179 -8.25 -10.00 -2.50
C GLY A 179 -7.31 -9.51 -1.39
N GLY A 180 -7.45 -10.01 -0.17
CA GLY A 180 -6.57 -9.66 0.95
C GLY A 180 -5.13 -10.16 0.78
N ASN A 181 -4.91 -11.29 0.11
CA ASN A 181 -3.56 -11.78 -0.20
C ASN A 181 -2.97 -11.07 -1.40
N GLN A 182 -3.77 -10.72 -2.42
CA GLN A 182 -3.33 -9.84 -3.51
C GLN A 182 -2.84 -8.48 -3.00
N GLN A 183 -3.42 -7.96 -1.92
CA GLN A 183 -3.00 -6.69 -1.32
C GLN A 183 -1.66 -6.78 -0.58
N LYS A 184 -1.21 -7.99 -0.26
CA LYS A 184 0.08 -8.23 0.41
C LYS A 184 1.22 -8.50 -0.57
N VAL A 185 0.90 -8.77 -1.82
CA VAL A 185 1.85 -8.92 -2.93
C VAL A 185 2.25 -7.56 -3.47
#